data_e255461b0ee10578822fe6226f0c05f5
#
_entry.id   e255461b0ee10578822fe6226f0c05f5
#
_cell.length_a   1.000
_cell.length_b   1.000
_cell.length_c   1.000
_cell.angle_alpha   90.00
_cell.angle_beta   90.00
_cell.angle_gamma   90.00
#
_symmetry.space_group_name_H-M   'P 1'
#
loop_
_entity.id
_entity.type
_entity.pdbx_description
1 polymer ?
#
loop_
_entity_poly.entity_id
_entity_poly.type
_entity_poly.pdbx_seq_one_letter_code
_entity_poly.pdbx_strand_id
1 'polypeptide(L)'
;MNPLTQKLAGYLPNQYHKHALEVDSHLRVKGAPLGTVYAIGDASTIETNLVNHLLDLVDRCDTNHDGQIDFDEFEAMIKQIRRKFPTAQVHIEKVRDVFEKYDSDKDNKLGLNELVVMFQEISNRLTSLPATAQVADQQGKYLGKKFNRFQSPKALKSIDQNELANSDFDELLFDPFVYRHLGSLAYIGNSAVFDFGDKYGSFAGGLMAAYLWRSIYWSEQVSTRTRALLLLDWIKRGIWGRDISKI
;
A
#
# COMPACT_ATOMS: atom_id res chain seq x y z
N MET A 1 12.00 -13.56 9.34
CA MET A 1 11.88 -12.25 10.01
C MET A 1 13.21 -11.89 10.64
N ASN A 2 13.64 -10.64 10.54
CA ASN A 2 14.85 -10.14 11.20
C ASN A 2 14.66 -10.23 12.73
N PRO A 3 15.71 -10.57 13.54
CA PRO A 3 15.59 -10.67 14.99
C PRO A 3 15.05 -9.42 15.69
N LEU A 4 15.38 -8.22 15.20
CA LEU A 4 14.83 -6.96 15.72
C LEU A 4 13.32 -6.87 15.49
N THR A 5 12.90 -7.13 14.25
CA THR A 5 11.47 -7.10 13.86
C THR A 5 10.66 -8.12 14.65
N GLN A 6 11.24 -9.31 14.87
CA GLN A 6 10.60 -10.38 15.65
C GLN A 6 10.43 -9.98 17.13
N LYS A 7 11.46 -9.40 17.73
CA LYS A 7 11.37 -8.90 19.11
C LYS A 7 10.33 -7.79 19.23
N LEU A 8 10.34 -6.85 18.29
CA LEU A 8 9.38 -5.73 18.30
C LEU A 8 7.94 -6.25 18.16
N ALA A 9 7.68 -7.18 17.23
CA ALA A 9 6.37 -7.79 17.07
C ALA A 9 5.90 -8.54 18.34
N GLY A 10 6.83 -9.16 19.09
CA GLY A 10 6.52 -9.85 20.35
C GLY A 10 6.18 -8.92 21.51
N TYR A 11 6.60 -7.65 21.48
CA TYR A 11 6.28 -6.67 22.53
C TYR A 11 5.03 -5.83 22.22
N LEU A 12 4.65 -5.72 20.96
CA LEU A 12 3.54 -4.88 20.55
C LEU A 12 2.23 -5.68 20.50
N PRO A 13 1.12 -5.13 21.00
CA PRO A 13 -0.20 -5.71 20.81
C PRO A 13 -0.63 -5.61 19.34
N ASN A 14 -1.57 -6.48 18.93
CA ASN A 14 -2.17 -6.46 17.59
C ASN A 14 -1.19 -6.70 16.43
N GLN A 15 -0.15 -7.52 16.67
CA GLN A 15 0.80 -7.98 15.66
C GLN A 15 0.58 -9.48 15.43
N TYR A 16 -0.11 -9.84 14.36
CA TYR A 16 -0.49 -11.25 14.08
C TYR A 16 0.30 -11.85 12.92
N HIS A 17 0.96 -11.02 12.11
CA HIS A 17 1.70 -11.49 10.95
C HIS A 17 3.05 -12.10 11.33
N LYS A 18 3.35 -13.32 10.80
CA LYS A 18 4.54 -14.11 11.21
C LYS A 18 5.87 -13.60 10.63
N HIS A 19 5.85 -12.83 9.56
CA HIS A 19 7.05 -12.50 8.78
C HIS A 19 7.36 -11.00 8.67
N ALA A 20 6.40 -10.12 9.00
CA ALA A 20 6.54 -8.68 8.90
C ALA A 20 5.76 -7.99 10.01
N LEU A 21 6.07 -6.72 10.30
CA LEU A 21 5.28 -5.88 11.19
C LEU A 21 4.00 -5.43 10.48
N GLU A 22 2.87 -5.58 11.16
CA GLU A 22 1.62 -5.03 10.66
C GLU A 22 1.59 -3.53 10.85
N VAL A 23 1.29 -2.83 9.76
CA VAL A 23 1.15 -1.38 9.71
C VAL A 23 -0.23 -0.99 9.22
N ASP A 24 -0.67 0.20 9.60
CA ASP A 24 -1.89 0.80 9.07
C ASP A 24 -1.68 1.39 7.66
N SER A 25 -2.72 2.02 7.11
CA SER A 25 -2.65 2.69 5.80
C SER A 25 -1.70 3.88 5.72
N HIS A 26 -1.24 4.40 6.86
CA HIS A 26 -0.24 5.47 6.97
C HIS A 26 1.17 4.96 7.27
N LEU A 27 1.39 3.63 7.19
CA LEU A 27 2.65 2.92 7.44
C LEU A 27 3.14 3.00 8.90
N ARG A 28 2.24 3.27 9.84
CA ARG A 28 2.54 3.26 11.29
C ARG A 28 2.42 1.83 11.81
N VAL A 29 3.34 1.44 12.67
CA VAL A 29 3.34 0.11 13.28
C VAL A 29 2.20 0.00 14.29
N LYS A 30 1.32 -0.98 14.11
CA LYS A 30 0.19 -1.24 15.00
C LYS A 30 0.67 -1.61 16.40
N GLY A 31 -0.05 -1.11 17.42
CA GLY A 31 0.30 -1.33 18.82
C GLY A 31 1.41 -0.44 19.36
N ALA A 32 2.14 0.30 18.51
CA ALA A 32 3.03 1.36 18.93
C ALA A 32 2.26 2.66 19.20
N PRO A 33 2.76 3.57 20.06
CA PRO A 33 2.17 4.89 20.21
C PRO A 33 2.07 5.59 18.85
N LEU A 34 0.94 6.23 18.59
CA LEU A 34 0.64 6.84 17.29
C LEU A 34 1.76 7.79 16.82
N GLY A 35 2.18 7.64 15.58
CA GLY A 35 3.17 8.51 14.95
C GLY A 35 4.61 8.35 15.42
N THR A 36 4.93 7.35 16.27
CA THR A 36 6.29 7.17 16.80
C THR A 36 7.11 6.13 16.04
N VAL A 37 6.47 5.09 15.50
CA VAL A 37 7.14 3.99 14.82
C VAL A 37 6.50 3.73 13.46
N TYR A 38 7.32 3.69 12.43
CA TYR A 38 6.94 3.38 11.05
C TYR A 38 7.74 2.19 10.55
N ALA A 39 7.14 1.35 9.71
CA ALA A 39 7.83 0.26 9.03
C ALA A 39 7.48 0.25 7.55
N ILE A 40 8.49 0.00 6.70
CA ILE A 40 8.37 -0.01 5.25
C ILE A 40 9.15 -1.17 4.61
N GLY A 41 8.89 -1.44 3.33
CA GLY A 41 9.54 -2.49 2.57
C GLY A 41 9.22 -3.88 3.14
N ASP A 42 10.17 -4.79 3.03
CA ASP A 42 10.00 -6.20 3.42
C ASP A 42 9.83 -6.42 4.95
N ALA A 43 10.08 -5.38 5.74
CA ALA A 43 9.87 -5.41 7.19
C ALA A 43 8.42 -5.18 7.58
N SER A 44 7.56 -4.72 6.67
CA SER A 44 6.18 -4.34 6.94
C SER A 44 5.17 -5.03 6.03
N THR A 45 3.97 -5.20 6.54
CA THR A 45 2.79 -5.57 5.75
C THR A 45 1.62 -4.67 6.15
N ILE A 46 0.88 -4.15 5.17
CA ILE A 46 -0.32 -3.37 5.46
C ILE A 46 -1.41 -4.34 5.91
N GLU A 47 -2.12 -3.96 6.97
CA GLU A 47 -3.24 -4.75 7.46
C GLU A 47 -4.29 -4.98 6.37
N THR A 48 -4.71 -6.23 6.22
CA THR A 48 -5.74 -6.64 5.25
C THR A 48 -7.00 -7.15 5.92
N ASN A 49 -6.99 -7.30 7.25
CA ASN A 49 -8.11 -7.88 7.97
C ASN A 49 -9.16 -6.81 8.34
N LEU A 50 -10.15 -6.65 7.47
CA LEU A 50 -11.27 -5.74 7.67
C LEU A 50 -12.20 -6.15 8.83
N VAL A 51 -12.27 -7.45 9.13
CA VAL A 51 -13.17 -7.96 10.18
C VAL A 51 -12.81 -7.40 11.55
N ASN A 52 -11.51 -7.17 11.81
CA ASN A 52 -11.06 -6.58 13.09
C ASN A 52 -11.61 -5.16 13.33
N HIS A 53 -12.03 -4.48 12.27
CA HIS A 53 -12.56 -3.12 12.33
C HIS A 53 -14.08 -3.05 12.21
N LEU A 54 -14.75 -4.21 12.10
CA LEU A 54 -16.19 -4.27 11.84
C LEU A 54 -17.00 -3.52 12.89
N LEU A 55 -16.80 -3.84 14.16
CA LEU A 55 -17.56 -3.24 15.25
C LEU A 55 -17.34 -1.72 15.35
N ASP A 56 -16.10 -1.27 15.19
CA ASP A 56 -15.75 0.16 15.17
C ASP A 56 -16.39 0.89 13.97
N LEU A 57 -16.49 0.23 12.82
CA LEU A 57 -17.14 0.79 11.65
C LEU A 57 -18.65 0.84 11.78
N VAL A 58 -19.27 -0.21 12.31
CA VAL A 58 -20.71 -0.24 12.59
C VAL A 58 -21.06 0.85 13.60
N ASP A 59 -20.37 0.94 14.74
CA ASP A 59 -20.63 1.93 15.79
C ASP A 59 -20.54 3.39 15.29
N ARG A 60 -19.65 3.64 14.32
CA ARG A 60 -19.48 4.98 13.71
C ARG A 60 -20.46 5.30 12.59
N CYS A 61 -20.96 4.29 11.89
CA CYS A 61 -21.79 4.48 10.72
C CYS A 61 -23.27 4.26 10.97
N ASP A 62 -23.61 3.45 11.98
CA ASP A 62 -24.99 3.26 12.44
C ASP A 62 -25.47 4.52 13.16
N THR A 63 -26.12 5.40 12.40
CA THR A 63 -26.58 6.71 12.91
C THR A 63 -27.90 6.63 13.66
N ASN A 64 -28.71 5.64 13.34
CA ASN A 64 -30.04 5.42 13.96
C ASN A 64 -29.99 4.47 15.18
N HIS A 65 -28.81 3.82 15.38
CA HIS A 65 -28.52 2.87 16.46
C HIS A 65 -29.52 1.69 16.52
N ASP A 66 -29.95 1.19 15.35
CA ASP A 66 -30.81 0.02 15.24
C ASP A 66 -30.01 -1.31 15.15
N GLY A 67 -28.70 -1.25 15.09
CA GLY A 67 -27.81 -2.40 15.00
C GLY A 67 -27.75 -3.04 13.61
N GLN A 68 -28.33 -2.41 12.61
CA GLN A 68 -28.28 -2.77 11.20
C GLN A 68 -27.74 -1.58 10.39
N ILE A 69 -27.26 -1.83 9.19
CA ILE A 69 -26.72 -0.79 8.32
C ILE A 69 -27.62 -0.65 7.10
N ASP A 70 -28.29 0.48 6.97
CA ASP A 70 -29.05 0.80 5.78
C ASP A 70 -28.13 1.23 4.61
N PHE A 71 -28.72 1.49 3.44
CA PHE A 71 -27.93 1.79 2.26
C PHE A 71 -27.11 3.09 2.37
N ASP A 72 -27.65 4.14 2.99
CA ASP A 72 -26.96 5.42 3.14
C ASP A 72 -25.82 5.31 4.17
N GLU A 73 -26.06 4.59 5.26
CA GLU A 73 -25.05 4.25 6.26
C GLU A 73 -23.96 3.35 5.68
N PHE A 74 -24.34 2.40 4.81
CA PHE A 74 -23.41 1.56 4.08
C PHE A 74 -22.52 2.36 3.14
N GLU A 75 -23.05 3.34 2.42
CA GLU A 75 -22.27 4.23 1.57
C GLU A 75 -21.24 5.01 2.39
N ALA A 76 -21.63 5.52 3.56
CA ALA A 76 -20.74 6.17 4.51
C ALA A 76 -19.64 5.20 5.03
N MET A 77 -20.03 3.97 5.36
CA MET A 77 -19.12 2.90 5.79
C MET A 77 -18.10 2.56 4.70
N ILE A 78 -18.54 2.38 3.46
CA ILE A 78 -17.65 2.12 2.31
C ILE A 78 -16.66 3.26 2.10
N LYS A 79 -17.08 4.51 2.27
CA LYS A 79 -16.18 5.66 2.19
C LYS A 79 -15.07 5.61 3.26
N GLN A 80 -15.39 5.20 4.49
CA GLN A 80 -14.40 5.00 5.55
C GLN A 80 -13.48 3.82 5.24
N ILE A 81 -14.03 2.69 4.76
CA ILE A 81 -13.24 1.52 4.36
C ILE A 81 -12.23 1.89 3.26
N ARG A 82 -12.66 2.60 2.22
CA ARG A 82 -11.76 3.05 1.14
C ARG A 82 -10.64 3.94 1.64
N ARG A 83 -10.90 4.75 2.68
CA ARG A 83 -9.90 5.61 3.30
C ARG A 83 -8.91 4.82 4.15
N LYS A 84 -9.39 3.88 4.97
CA LYS A 84 -8.54 3.04 5.84
C LYS A 84 -7.82 1.93 5.06
N PHE A 85 -8.48 1.35 4.05
CA PHE A 85 -8.00 0.20 3.26
C PHE A 85 -8.05 0.52 1.76
N PRO A 86 -7.10 1.30 1.23
CA PRO A 86 -7.11 1.69 -0.18
C PRO A 86 -7.08 0.50 -1.14
N THR A 87 -6.50 -0.63 -0.72
CA THR A 87 -6.47 -1.88 -1.50
C THR A 87 -7.85 -2.53 -1.65
N ALA A 88 -8.79 -2.24 -0.74
CA ALA A 88 -10.16 -2.73 -0.83
C ALA A 88 -10.98 -2.02 -1.93
N GLN A 89 -10.55 -0.86 -2.40
CA GLN A 89 -11.26 -0.05 -3.39
C GLN A 89 -11.55 -0.82 -4.69
N VAL A 90 -10.61 -1.64 -5.13
CA VAL A 90 -10.74 -2.44 -6.36
C VAL A 90 -11.88 -3.47 -6.26
N HIS A 91 -12.17 -3.96 -5.05
CA HIS A 91 -13.19 -4.97 -4.79
C HIS A 91 -14.57 -4.40 -4.47
N ILE A 92 -14.66 -3.07 -4.31
CA ILE A 92 -15.88 -2.34 -3.94
C ILE A 92 -16.14 -1.24 -4.97
N GLU A 93 -16.13 -1.57 -6.27
CA GLU A 93 -16.34 -0.54 -7.30
C GLU A 93 -17.79 -0.09 -7.37
N LYS A 94 -18.74 -1.02 -7.28
CA LYS A 94 -20.19 -0.76 -7.37
C LYS A 94 -20.83 -1.01 -6.01
N VAL A 95 -21.02 0.07 -5.25
CA VAL A 95 -21.50 -0.01 -3.86
C VAL A 95 -22.88 -0.68 -3.78
N ARG A 96 -23.79 -0.33 -4.71
CA ARG A 96 -25.14 -0.92 -4.73
C ARG A 96 -25.15 -2.41 -5.04
N ASP A 97 -24.35 -2.85 -6.03
CA ASP A 97 -24.25 -4.26 -6.37
C ASP A 97 -23.68 -5.09 -5.21
N VAL A 98 -22.76 -4.49 -4.43
CA VAL A 98 -22.20 -5.11 -3.23
C VAL A 98 -23.25 -5.19 -2.13
N PHE A 99 -23.99 -4.12 -1.86
CA PHE A 99 -25.08 -4.11 -0.89
C PHE A 99 -26.12 -5.19 -1.19
N GLU A 100 -26.66 -5.20 -2.41
CA GLU A 100 -27.68 -6.16 -2.84
C GLU A 100 -27.19 -7.63 -2.84
N LYS A 101 -25.87 -7.83 -3.05
CA LYS A 101 -25.25 -9.16 -3.01
C LYS A 101 -25.25 -9.77 -1.61
N TYR A 102 -25.04 -8.95 -0.58
CA TYR A 102 -24.89 -9.42 0.80
C TYR A 102 -26.16 -9.27 1.63
N ASP A 103 -27.15 -8.48 1.19
CA ASP A 103 -28.52 -8.43 1.73
C ASP A 103 -29.24 -9.75 1.38
N SER A 104 -29.10 -10.75 2.26
CA SER A 104 -29.56 -12.12 2.00
C SER A 104 -31.06 -12.27 2.22
N ASP A 105 -31.64 -11.53 3.15
CA ASP A 105 -33.05 -11.59 3.51
C ASP A 105 -33.91 -10.53 2.78
N LYS A 106 -33.22 -9.63 2.03
CA LYS A 106 -33.85 -8.56 1.23
C LYS A 106 -34.69 -7.59 2.03
N ASP A 107 -34.26 -7.32 3.24
CA ASP A 107 -34.90 -6.31 4.11
C ASP A 107 -34.40 -4.88 3.84
N ASN A 108 -33.48 -4.69 2.86
CA ASN A 108 -32.76 -3.47 2.50
C ASN A 108 -31.90 -2.91 3.63
N LYS A 109 -31.40 -3.78 4.48
CA LYS A 109 -30.42 -3.48 5.51
C LYS A 109 -29.36 -4.59 5.55
N LEU A 110 -28.22 -4.29 6.12
CA LEU A 110 -27.17 -5.29 6.36
C LEU A 110 -27.03 -5.53 7.85
N GLY A 111 -27.39 -6.72 8.28
CA GLY A 111 -27.18 -7.18 9.64
C GLY A 111 -25.70 -7.49 9.92
N LEU A 112 -25.35 -7.60 11.20
CA LEU A 112 -23.96 -7.87 11.62
C LEU A 112 -23.39 -9.15 10.98
N ASN A 113 -24.19 -10.20 10.84
CA ASN A 113 -23.76 -11.46 10.22
C ASN A 113 -23.42 -11.29 8.74
N GLU A 114 -24.21 -10.53 8.01
CA GLU A 114 -24.02 -10.26 6.59
C GLU A 114 -22.77 -9.39 6.37
N LEU A 115 -22.58 -8.40 7.22
CA LEU A 115 -21.36 -7.58 7.25
C LEU A 115 -20.11 -8.41 7.56
N VAL A 116 -20.19 -9.36 8.49
CA VAL A 116 -19.07 -10.29 8.78
C VAL A 116 -18.70 -11.09 7.54
N VAL A 117 -19.69 -11.68 6.85
CA VAL A 117 -19.48 -12.47 5.63
C VAL A 117 -18.85 -11.61 4.53
N MET A 118 -19.39 -10.40 4.31
CA MET A 118 -18.86 -9.44 3.36
C MET A 118 -17.40 -9.07 3.66
N PHE A 119 -17.11 -8.68 4.89
CA PHE A 119 -15.77 -8.27 5.29
C PHE A 119 -14.77 -9.41 5.22
N GLN A 120 -15.19 -10.63 5.54
CA GLN A 120 -14.35 -11.81 5.42
C GLN A 120 -14.04 -12.15 3.96
N GLU A 121 -15.03 -12.06 3.07
CA GLU A 121 -14.81 -12.28 1.63
C GLU A 121 -13.89 -11.21 1.03
N ILE A 122 -14.09 -9.93 1.38
CA ILE A 122 -13.22 -8.85 0.94
C ILE A 122 -11.80 -9.04 1.50
N SER A 123 -11.65 -9.31 2.80
CA SER A 123 -10.36 -9.55 3.45
C SER A 123 -9.58 -10.70 2.81
N ASN A 124 -10.27 -11.78 2.43
CA ASN A 124 -9.65 -12.92 1.75
C ASN A 124 -9.16 -12.59 0.34
N ARG A 125 -9.73 -11.57 -0.29
CA ARG A 125 -9.30 -11.07 -1.60
C ARG A 125 -8.20 -10.01 -1.51
N LEU A 126 -8.04 -9.38 -0.35
CA LEU A 126 -6.98 -8.41 -0.12
C LEU A 126 -5.64 -9.15 -0.03
N THR A 127 -4.80 -8.95 -1.00
CA THR A 127 -3.44 -9.48 -0.98
C THR A 127 -2.50 -8.48 -0.32
N SER A 128 -1.53 -8.98 0.44
CA SER A 128 -0.42 -8.15 0.90
C SER A 128 0.33 -7.56 -0.29
N LEU A 129 0.87 -6.36 -0.13
CA LEU A 129 1.69 -5.76 -1.17
C LEU A 129 2.90 -6.65 -1.49
N PRO A 130 3.28 -6.75 -2.77
CA PRO A 130 4.44 -7.57 -3.15
C PRO A 130 5.72 -7.01 -2.52
N ALA A 131 6.57 -7.89 -2.02
CA ALA A 131 7.89 -7.54 -1.46
C ALA A 131 8.85 -7.15 -2.59
N THR A 132 8.72 -5.93 -3.10
CA THR A 132 9.50 -5.41 -4.22
C THR A 132 10.14 -4.08 -3.90
N ALA A 133 11.28 -3.78 -4.55
CA ALA A 133 11.94 -2.49 -4.45
C ALA A 133 11.01 -1.33 -4.84
N GLN A 134 10.07 -1.55 -5.75
CA GLN A 134 9.09 -0.56 -6.19
C GLN A 134 8.13 -0.17 -5.06
N VAL A 135 7.67 -1.13 -4.25
CA VAL A 135 6.83 -0.86 -3.07
C VAL A 135 7.65 -0.09 -2.04
N ALA A 136 8.86 -0.55 -1.72
CA ALA A 136 9.73 0.09 -0.74
C ALA A 136 10.08 1.54 -1.12
N ASP A 137 10.36 1.80 -2.40
CA ASP A 137 10.65 3.14 -2.92
C ASP A 137 9.42 4.07 -2.77
N GLN A 138 8.23 3.61 -3.15
CA GLN A 138 7.00 4.40 -3.02
C GLN A 138 6.65 4.68 -1.55
N GLN A 139 6.82 3.70 -0.66
CA GLN A 139 6.64 3.87 0.78
C GLN A 139 7.65 4.86 1.36
N GLY A 140 8.92 4.77 0.95
CA GLY A 140 9.96 5.70 1.37
C GLY A 140 9.69 7.14 0.90
N LYS A 141 9.24 7.32 -0.34
CA LYS A 141 8.84 8.63 -0.89
C LYS A 141 7.62 9.20 -0.15
N TYR A 142 6.65 8.34 0.18
CA TYR A 142 5.48 8.74 0.96
C TYR A 142 5.87 9.25 2.35
N LEU A 143 6.66 8.49 3.12
CA LEU A 143 7.13 8.92 4.44
C LEU A 143 8.04 10.15 4.36
N GLY A 144 8.91 10.23 3.36
CA GLY A 144 9.76 11.41 3.16
C GLY A 144 8.96 12.69 2.95
N LYS A 145 7.91 12.65 2.11
CA LYS A 145 6.99 13.77 1.92
C LYS A 145 6.24 14.12 3.22
N LYS A 146 5.79 13.10 3.93
CA LYS A 146 5.08 13.24 5.20
C LYS A 146 5.94 13.94 6.25
N PHE A 147 7.15 13.47 6.50
CA PHE A 147 8.05 14.05 7.48
C PHE A 147 8.49 15.47 7.11
N ASN A 148 8.75 15.75 5.84
CA ASN A 148 9.05 17.10 5.37
C ASN A 148 7.88 18.07 5.60
N ARG A 149 6.64 17.60 5.45
CA ARG A 149 5.46 18.44 5.70
C ARG A 149 5.27 18.71 7.18
N PHE A 150 5.54 17.76 8.06
CA PHE A 150 5.52 17.99 9.51
C PHE A 150 6.53 19.06 9.98
N GLN A 151 7.66 19.19 9.32
CA GLN A 151 8.64 20.23 9.61
C GLN A 151 8.22 21.63 9.13
N SER A 152 7.19 21.73 8.31
CA SER A 152 6.73 23.01 7.76
C SER A 152 5.80 23.73 8.75
N PRO A 153 6.18 24.94 9.24
CA PRO A 153 5.33 25.72 10.16
C PRO A 153 3.96 26.10 9.58
N LYS A 154 3.83 26.09 8.25
CA LYS A 154 2.58 26.40 7.56
C LYS A 154 1.56 25.28 7.67
N ALA A 155 2.00 24.02 7.68
CA ALA A 155 1.11 22.87 7.77
C ALA A 155 0.47 22.75 9.16
N LEU A 156 1.22 23.11 10.21
CA LEU A 156 0.73 23.11 11.59
C LEU A 156 -0.27 24.23 11.89
N LYS A 157 -0.17 25.36 11.17
CA LYS A 157 -1.08 26.50 11.35
C LYS A 157 -2.43 26.34 10.65
N SER A 158 -2.56 25.39 9.72
CA SER A 158 -3.79 25.17 8.97
C SER A 158 -4.79 24.23 9.65
N ILE A 159 -4.45 23.70 10.82
CA ILE A 159 -5.29 22.76 11.56
C ILE A 159 -5.95 23.51 12.73
N ASP A 160 -7.26 23.35 12.83
CA ASP A 160 -8.01 23.94 13.94
C ASP A 160 -7.62 23.24 15.24
N GLN A 161 -7.32 24.02 16.29
CA GLN A 161 -6.83 23.47 17.58
C GLN A 161 -7.83 22.53 18.26
N ASN A 162 -9.12 22.66 17.94
CA ASN A 162 -10.16 21.78 18.47
C ASN A 162 -10.20 20.41 17.76
N GLU A 163 -9.82 20.35 16.49
CA GLU A 163 -9.68 19.08 15.76
C GLU A 163 -8.42 18.31 16.18
N LEU A 164 -7.37 19.04 16.60
CA LEU A 164 -6.11 18.48 17.05
C LEU A 164 -6.23 17.61 18.30
N ALA A 165 -7.14 17.95 19.19
CA ALA A 165 -7.28 17.26 20.48
C ALA A 165 -7.99 15.91 20.38
N ASN A 166 -8.80 15.69 19.33
CA ASN A 166 -9.69 14.55 19.20
C ASN A 166 -9.47 13.68 17.95
N SER A 167 -8.57 14.08 17.05
CA SER A 167 -8.38 13.39 15.77
C SER A 167 -6.94 12.96 15.55
N ASP A 168 -6.77 11.92 14.77
CA ASP A 168 -5.46 11.43 14.37
C ASP A 168 -4.81 12.41 13.38
N PHE A 169 -3.67 12.98 13.77
CA PHE A 169 -2.90 13.94 12.98
C PHE A 169 -2.58 13.44 11.55
N ASP A 170 -2.33 12.16 11.42
CA ASP A 170 -2.00 11.56 10.14
C ASP A 170 -3.22 11.50 9.22
N GLU A 171 -4.38 11.17 9.77
CA GLU A 171 -5.63 11.10 9.01
C GLU A 171 -6.11 12.49 8.54
N LEU A 172 -5.79 13.53 9.30
CA LEU A 172 -6.18 14.91 8.95
C LEU A 172 -5.27 15.52 7.86
N LEU A 173 -3.98 15.21 7.88
CA LEU A 173 -2.98 15.88 7.05
C LEU A 173 -2.58 15.12 5.80
N PHE A 174 -2.78 13.81 5.78
CA PHE A 174 -2.27 12.95 4.73
C PHE A 174 -3.31 11.96 4.25
N ASP A 175 -3.34 11.77 2.95
CA ASP A 175 -4.04 10.64 2.37
C ASP A 175 -3.29 9.34 2.71
N PRO A 176 -4.00 8.21 2.83
CA PRO A 176 -3.40 6.91 3.06
C PRO A 176 -2.46 6.53 1.90
N PHE A 177 -1.48 5.69 2.22
CA PHE A 177 -0.55 5.16 1.22
C PHE A 177 -1.29 4.27 0.21
N VAL A 178 -1.16 4.61 -1.07
CA VAL A 178 -1.70 3.82 -2.18
C VAL A 178 -0.54 3.35 -3.05
N TYR A 179 -0.36 2.04 -3.16
CA TYR A 179 0.61 1.46 -4.07
C TYR A 179 0.12 1.58 -5.52
N ARG A 180 1.00 2.09 -6.38
CA ARG A 180 0.76 2.15 -7.82
C ARG A 180 1.71 1.19 -8.52
N HIS A 181 1.17 0.14 -9.12
CA HIS A 181 1.97 -0.76 -9.92
C HIS A 181 2.44 -0.06 -11.19
N LEU A 182 3.75 0.12 -11.34
CA LEU A 182 4.37 0.78 -12.50
C LEU A 182 4.83 -0.23 -13.58
N GLY A 183 4.36 -1.45 -13.47
CA GLY A 183 4.76 -2.56 -14.31
C GLY A 183 5.88 -3.39 -13.69
N SER A 184 6.10 -4.54 -14.24
CA SER A 184 7.19 -5.44 -13.89
C SER A 184 8.12 -5.68 -15.07
N LEU A 185 9.39 -5.94 -14.78
CA LEU A 185 10.44 -6.06 -15.76
C LEU A 185 11.25 -7.31 -15.48
N ALA A 186 11.35 -8.20 -16.43
CA ALA A 186 12.17 -9.39 -16.34
C ALA A 186 13.18 -9.44 -17.50
N TYR A 187 14.45 -9.71 -17.18
CA TYR A 187 15.49 -9.92 -18.17
C TYR A 187 15.79 -11.41 -18.33
N ILE A 188 15.67 -11.91 -19.55
CA ILE A 188 15.85 -13.33 -19.88
C ILE A 188 16.87 -13.42 -21.02
N GLY A 189 18.09 -13.79 -20.71
CA GLY A 189 19.18 -13.90 -21.69
C GLY A 189 19.47 -12.56 -22.37
N ASN A 190 19.23 -12.43 -23.68
CA ASN A 190 19.41 -11.20 -24.45
C ASN A 190 18.08 -10.45 -24.71
N SER A 191 17.00 -10.89 -24.08
CA SER A 191 15.68 -10.29 -24.20
C SER A 191 15.19 -9.79 -22.84
N ALA A 192 14.31 -8.79 -22.85
CA ALA A 192 13.58 -8.36 -21.69
C ALA A 192 12.07 -8.46 -21.94
N VAL A 193 11.34 -8.76 -20.91
CA VAL A 193 9.87 -8.79 -20.92
C VAL A 193 9.39 -7.68 -20.03
N PHE A 194 8.48 -6.87 -20.55
CA PHE A 194 7.79 -5.82 -19.84
C PHE A 194 6.35 -6.23 -19.62
N ASP A 195 5.89 -6.13 -18.41
CA ASP A 195 4.49 -6.26 -18.06
C ASP A 195 4.01 -4.92 -17.49
N PHE A 196 3.12 -4.26 -18.20
CA PHE A 196 2.51 -2.99 -17.80
C PHE A 196 1.16 -3.17 -17.10
N GLY A 197 0.84 -4.40 -16.71
CA GLY A 197 -0.43 -4.77 -16.08
C GLY A 197 -1.59 -4.84 -17.06
N ASP A 198 -2.79 -5.09 -16.51
CA ASP A 198 -3.99 -5.44 -17.28
C ASP A 198 -4.41 -4.39 -18.33
N LYS A 199 -4.06 -3.11 -18.11
CA LYS A 199 -4.47 -2.03 -19.05
C LYS A 199 -3.63 -1.94 -20.31
N TYR A 200 -2.36 -2.30 -20.26
CA TYR A 200 -1.40 -2.09 -21.35
C TYR A 200 -0.78 -3.39 -21.86
N GLY A 201 -1.10 -4.51 -21.21
CA GLY A 201 -0.60 -5.83 -21.57
C GLY A 201 0.90 -6.02 -21.32
N SER A 202 1.42 -7.15 -21.76
CA SER A 202 2.84 -7.49 -21.66
C SER A 202 3.50 -7.38 -23.03
N PHE A 203 4.70 -6.83 -23.06
CA PHE A 203 5.53 -6.71 -24.26
C PHE A 203 6.81 -7.53 -24.08
N ALA A 204 7.01 -8.53 -24.93
CA ALA A 204 8.26 -9.27 -25.02
C ALA A 204 9.00 -8.82 -26.28
N GLY A 205 10.18 -8.28 -26.14
CA GLY A 205 10.90 -7.77 -27.30
C GLY A 205 12.42 -7.84 -27.13
N GLY A 206 13.11 -8.19 -28.22
CA GLY A 206 14.56 -8.39 -28.30
C GLY A 206 15.42 -7.17 -27.87
N LEU A 207 16.29 -6.70 -28.73
CA LEU A 207 17.24 -5.62 -28.42
C LEU A 207 16.60 -4.31 -27.92
N MET A 208 15.44 -3.93 -28.47
CA MET A 208 14.72 -2.73 -28.05
C MET A 208 14.29 -2.81 -26.59
N ALA A 209 13.77 -3.94 -26.16
CA ALA A 209 13.41 -4.17 -24.77
C ALA A 209 14.62 -4.13 -23.83
N ALA A 210 15.76 -4.69 -24.27
CA ALA A 210 16.99 -4.63 -23.50
C ALA A 210 17.54 -3.18 -23.34
N TYR A 211 17.43 -2.34 -24.38
CA TYR A 211 17.80 -0.93 -24.28
C TYR A 211 16.84 -0.15 -23.38
N LEU A 212 15.53 -0.40 -23.48
CA LEU A 212 14.53 0.23 -22.61
C LEU A 212 14.79 -0.14 -21.15
N TRP A 213 15.04 -1.43 -20.86
CA TRP A 213 15.44 -1.90 -19.53
C TRP A 213 16.66 -1.16 -18.99
N ARG A 214 17.71 -1.06 -19.79
CA ARG A 214 18.94 -0.33 -19.41
C ARG A 214 18.66 1.14 -19.11
N SER A 215 17.82 1.78 -19.93
CA SER A 215 17.44 3.18 -19.74
C SER A 215 16.69 3.41 -18.43
N ILE A 216 15.72 2.54 -18.10
CA ILE A 216 14.99 2.59 -16.83
C ILE A 216 15.96 2.37 -15.66
N TYR A 217 16.78 1.31 -15.73
CA TYR A 217 17.75 1.01 -14.69
C TYR A 217 18.75 2.15 -14.46
N TRP A 218 19.18 2.82 -15.51
CA TRP A 218 20.07 3.99 -15.44
C TRP A 218 19.35 5.20 -14.82
N SER A 219 18.10 5.43 -15.16
CA SER A 219 17.32 6.56 -14.65
C SER A 219 17.02 6.46 -13.15
N GLU A 220 16.85 5.23 -12.64
CA GLU A 220 16.59 4.97 -11.23
C GLU A 220 17.82 5.10 -10.31
N GLN A 221 19.02 5.23 -10.87
CA GLN A 221 20.22 5.43 -10.05
C GLN A 221 20.18 6.81 -9.37
N VAL A 222 20.35 6.82 -8.06
CA VAL A 222 20.32 8.06 -7.25
C VAL A 222 21.54 8.93 -7.51
N SER A 223 22.73 8.32 -7.68
CA SER A 223 23.99 9.05 -7.82
C SER A 223 24.32 9.32 -9.29
N THR A 224 24.62 10.60 -9.61
CA THR A 224 25.14 11.00 -10.93
C THR A 224 26.46 10.31 -11.27
N ARG A 225 27.32 10.06 -10.27
CA ARG A 225 28.56 9.29 -10.42
C ARG A 225 28.27 7.87 -10.88
N THR A 226 27.31 7.19 -10.25
CA THR A 226 26.91 5.82 -10.63
C THR A 226 26.32 5.79 -12.03
N ARG A 227 25.51 6.78 -12.42
CA ARG A 227 24.98 6.92 -13.79
C ARG A 227 26.10 7.02 -14.82
N ALA A 228 27.10 7.87 -14.56
CA ALA A 228 28.24 8.05 -15.45
C ALA A 228 29.08 6.76 -15.58
N LEU A 229 29.37 6.10 -14.47
CA LEU A 229 30.14 4.85 -14.47
C LEU A 229 29.42 3.72 -15.21
N LEU A 230 28.11 3.58 -15.03
CA LEU A 230 27.29 2.60 -15.75
C LEU A 230 27.30 2.86 -17.26
N LEU A 231 27.16 4.12 -17.68
CA LEU A 231 27.19 4.50 -19.08
C LEU A 231 28.54 4.15 -19.72
N LEU A 232 29.64 4.50 -19.04
CA LEU A 232 30.99 4.16 -19.48
C LEU A 232 31.23 2.64 -19.58
N ASP A 233 30.71 1.87 -18.59
CA ASP A 233 30.80 0.41 -18.62
C ASP A 233 30.02 -0.18 -19.80
N TRP A 234 28.85 0.33 -20.11
CA TRP A 234 28.07 -0.12 -21.26
C TRP A 234 28.71 0.23 -22.60
N ILE A 235 29.30 1.43 -22.74
CA ILE A 235 30.06 1.82 -23.92
C ILE A 235 31.28 0.90 -24.08
N LYS A 236 32.03 0.70 -23.00
CA LYS A 236 33.20 -0.20 -22.99
C LYS A 236 32.82 -1.62 -23.42
N ARG A 237 31.76 -2.15 -22.89
CA ARG A 237 31.24 -3.49 -23.29
C ARG A 237 30.74 -3.54 -24.72
N GLY A 238 30.21 -2.45 -25.25
CA GLY A 238 29.76 -2.37 -26.64
C GLY A 238 30.94 -2.38 -27.63
N ILE A 239 32.10 -1.81 -27.25
CA ILE A 239 33.26 -1.69 -28.11
C ILE A 239 34.17 -2.92 -27.98
N TRP A 240 34.47 -3.35 -26.75
CA TRP A 240 35.46 -4.40 -26.46
C TRP A 240 34.85 -5.75 -26.05
N GLY A 241 33.53 -5.83 -26.00
CA GLY A 241 32.87 -7.03 -25.53
C GLY A 241 32.86 -7.13 -24.00
N ARG A 242 32.35 -8.29 -23.50
CA ARG A 242 32.30 -8.57 -22.07
C ARG A 242 33.67 -8.94 -21.55
N ASP A 243 34.14 -8.21 -20.55
CA ASP A 243 35.37 -8.57 -19.84
C ASP A 243 35.19 -9.90 -19.11
N ILE A 244 35.82 -10.95 -19.58
CA ILE A 244 35.76 -12.30 -19.02
C ILE A 244 37.02 -12.61 -18.19
N SER A 245 37.89 -11.62 -17.95
CA SER A 245 39.05 -11.82 -17.10
C SER A 245 38.57 -12.20 -15.68
N LYS A 246 38.74 -13.47 -15.35
CA LYS A 246 38.66 -13.92 -13.98
C LYS A 246 39.91 -13.43 -13.26
N ILE A 247 39.73 -12.54 -12.30
CA ILE A 247 40.70 -12.30 -11.25
C ILE A 247 40.54 -13.37 -10.19
#